data_e08d4c99606c0a2891f43dba1dc2dc76
#
_entry.id   e08d4c99606c0a2891f43dba1dc2dc76
#
_cell.length_a   1.000
_cell.length_b   1.000
_cell.length_c   1.000
_cell.angle_alpha   90.00
_cell.angle_beta   90.00
_cell.angle_gamma   90.00
#
_symmetry.space_group_name_H-M   'P 1'
#
loop_
_entity.id
_entity.type
_entity.pdbx_description
1 polymer ?
#
loop_
_entity_poly.entity_id
_entity_poly.type
_entity_poly.pdbx_seq_one_letter_code
_entity_poly.pdbx_strand_id
1 'polypeptide(L)'
;QILNSPNNILGIEYCKALLRLESNIKPVTLKRQGMGYHETIPAAVSTDAPFASVSADTTADNILFASASAIRELLKSDLTQETISRIAAQVPDEVCTLLASSLRKNEYLTEDAFDPLLSYCILKRNADSFCNYLDVSGNLTERIVNRSNEINGFLQAASLLKTKELTQTRIQRALLHIILE
;
A
#
# COMPACT_ATOMS: atom_id res chain seq x y z
N GLN A 1 0.53 25.03 -4.56
CA GLN A 1 0.45 23.68 -5.17
C GLN A 1 1.50 22.68 -4.65
N ILE A 2 2.65 23.14 -4.11
CA ILE A 2 3.73 22.24 -3.63
C ILE A 2 3.24 21.30 -2.50
N LEU A 3 2.37 21.77 -1.61
CA LEU A 3 1.85 21.01 -0.48
C LEU A 3 0.71 20.04 -0.84
N ASN A 4 0.30 19.96 -2.09
CA ASN A 4 -0.76 19.04 -2.52
C ASN A 4 -0.22 17.64 -2.90
N SER A 5 1.10 17.46 -2.95
CA SER A 5 1.70 16.17 -3.25
C SER A 5 2.15 15.47 -1.95
N PRO A 6 1.71 14.24 -1.69
CA PRO A 6 2.12 13.48 -0.50
C PRO A 6 3.64 13.35 -0.36
N ASN A 7 4.36 13.17 -1.47
CA ASN A 7 5.82 13.05 -1.47
C ASN A 7 6.50 14.38 -1.07
N ASN A 8 5.94 15.52 -1.47
CA ASN A 8 6.49 16.83 -1.10
C ASN A 8 6.26 17.10 0.40
N ILE A 9 5.08 16.75 0.92
CA ILE A 9 4.80 16.86 2.36
C ILE A 9 5.81 16.01 3.15
N LEU A 10 6.02 14.76 2.75
CA LEU A 10 6.98 13.86 3.39
C LEU A 10 8.41 14.41 3.31
N GLY A 11 8.83 14.92 2.17
CA GLY A 11 10.15 15.54 1.99
C GLY A 11 10.36 16.77 2.89
N ILE A 12 9.34 17.61 3.06
CA ILE A 12 9.35 18.74 3.96
C ILE A 12 9.50 18.29 5.43
N GLU A 13 8.76 17.26 5.85
CA GLU A 13 8.86 16.72 7.21
C GLU A 13 10.25 16.11 7.49
N TYR A 14 10.86 15.42 6.51
CA TYR A 14 12.25 14.98 6.63
C TYR A 14 13.22 16.16 6.79
N CYS A 15 13.10 17.21 6.00
CA CYS A 15 13.94 18.39 6.14
C CYS A 15 13.78 19.06 7.52
N LYS A 16 12.54 19.15 8.01
CA LYS A 16 12.27 19.67 9.37
C LYS A 16 12.93 18.81 10.45
N ALA A 17 12.84 17.48 10.32
CA ALA A 17 13.45 16.56 11.28
C ALA A 17 14.98 16.72 11.29
N LEU A 18 15.62 16.80 10.12
CA LEU A 18 17.07 17.01 10.00
C LEU A 18 17.51 18.33 10.67
N LEU A 19 16.74 19.40 10.47
CA LEU A 19 17.04 20.69 11.11
C LEU A 19 16.88 20.63 12.64
N ARG A 20 15.83 19.97 13.15
CA ARG A 20 15.61 19.82 14.59
C ARG A 20 16.69 18.98 15.29
N LEU A 21 17.21 17.98 14.58
CA LEU A 21 18.24 17.08 15.09
C LEU A 21 19.66 17.59 14.84
N GLU A 22 19.81 18.78 14.25
CA GLU A 22 21.10 19.34 13.82
C GLU A 22 21.95 18.32 13.05
N SER A 23 21.29 17.53 12.18
CA SER A 23 21.91 16.41 11.49
C SER A 23 22.76 16.88 10.32
N ASN A 24 23.92 16.23 10.15
CA ASN A 24 24.81 16.45 9.00
C ASN A 24 24.35 15.74 7.72
N ILE A 25 23.24 15.01 7.73
CA ILE A 25 22.68 14.34 6.56
C ILE A 25 22.17 15.39 5.56
N LYS A 26 22.65 15.30 4.32
CA LYS A 26 22.21 16.18 3.22
C LYS A 26 21.03 15.52 2.50
N PRO A 27 19.85 16.14 2.45
CA PRO A 27 18.74 15.64 1.67
C PRO A 27 19.04 15.77 0.18
N VAL A 28 18.82 14.69 -0.58
CA VAL A 28 18.97 14.65 -2.04
C VAL A 28 17.65 14.21 -2.63
N THR A 29 17.17 14.91 -3.64
CA THR A 29 15.93 14.58 -4.34
C THR A 29 16.22 13.85 -5.64
N LEU A 30 15.43 12.81 -5.92
CA LEU A 30 15.38 12.15 -7.23
C LEU A 30 14.07 12.51 -7.91
N LYS A 31 14.16 12.97 -9.16
CA LYS A 31 12.95 13.22 -9.96
C LYS A 31 12.29 11.88 -10.29
N ARG A 32 11.03 11.75 -9.89
CA ARG A 32 10.23 10.55 -10.22
C ARG A 32 10.00 10.50 -11.74
N GLN A 33 10.24 9.33 -12.32
CA GLN A 33 9.87 9.00 -13.69
C GLN A 33 8.68 8.02 -13.64
N GLY A 34 7.76 8.12 -14.62
CA GLY A 34 6.62 7.21 -14.76
C GLY A 34 5.29 7.73 -14.23
N MET A 35 4.35 6.82 -14.07
CA MET A 35 2.94 7.11 -13.77
C MET A 35 2.73 7.76 -12.42
N GLY A 36 1.68 8.59 -12.31
CA GLY A 36 1.22 9.18 -11.06
C GLY A 36 0.72 8.12 -10.07
N TYR A 37 0.53 8.53 -8.81
CA TYR A 37 0.21 7.60 -7.70
C TYR A 37 -1.12 6.85 -7.87
N HIS A 38 -2.06 7.40 -8.63
CA HIS A 38 -3.42 6.87 -8.83
C HIS A 38 -3.69 6.41 -10.27
N GLU A 39 -2.68 6.37 -11.12
CA GLU A 39 -2.86 5.94 -12.50
C GLU A 39 -2.77 4.42 -12.61
N THR A 40 -3.67 3.83 -13.37
CA THR A 40 -3.68 2.39 -13.68
C THR A 40 -2.83 2.11 -14.90
N ILE A 41 -2.25 0.91 -14.97
CA ILE A 41 -1.48 0.49 -16.16
C ILE A 41 -2.45 0.38 -17.34
N PRO A 42 -2.25 1.14 -18.44
CA PRO A 42 -3.06 0.98 -19.64
C PRO A 42 -2.96 -0.46 -20.17
N ALA A 43 -4.07 -0.99 -20.68
CA ALA A 43 -4.11 -2.33 -21.28
C ALA A 43 -3.16 -2.46 -22.49
N ALA A 44 -2.76 -1.35 -23.10
CA ALA A 44 -1.94 -1.25 -24.29
C ALA A 44 -0.45 -0.95 -24.04
N VAL A 45 0.08 -1.21 -22.83
CA VAL A 45 1.55 -1.18 -22.65
C VAL A 45 2.09 -2.38 -23.42
N SER A 46 2.66 -2.12 -24.60
CA SER A 46 3.27 -3.15 -25.45
C SER A 46 4.36 -3.86 -24.65
N THR A 47 4.26 -5.18 -24.58
CA THR A 47 5.21 -6.08 -23.91
C THR A 47 6.57 -6.19 -24.60
N ASP A 48 6.81 -5.38 -25.63
CA ASP A 48 7.95 -5.57 -26.56
C ASP A 48 9.26 -4.91 -26.12
N ALA A 49 9.28 -4.19 -24.99
CA ALA A 49 10.51 -3.64 -24.43
C ALA A 49 10.69 -4.14 -22.98
N PRO A 50 11.50 -5.19 -22.74
CA PRO A 50 11.87 -5.58 -21.41
C PRO A 50 12.65 -4.47 -20.70
N PHE A 51 12.47 -4.34 -19.38
CA PHE A 51 13.15 -3.36 -18.51
C PHE A 51 14.68 -3.32 -18.74
N ALA A 52 15.28 -4.45 -19.10
CA ALA A 52 16.72 -4.57 -19.37
C ALA A 52 17.22 -3.86 -20.64
N SER A 53 16.32 -3.41 -21.55
CA SER A 53 16.72 -2.76 -22.81
C SER A 53 16.76 -1.24 -22.78
N VAL A 54 16.57 -0.63 -21.58
CA VAL A 54 16.71 0.82 -21.41
C VAL A 54 18.19 1.17 -21.37
N SER A 55 18.81 1.29 -22.56
CA SER A 55 20.13 1.91 -22.70
C SER A 55 20.04 3.38 -22.31
N ALA A 56 21.12 3.92 -21.72
CA ALA A 56 21.20 5.29 -21.20
C ALA A 56 20.94 6.40 -22.25
N ASP A 57 20.80 6.06 -23.54
CA ASP A 57 20.58 6.98 -24.67
C ASP A 57 19.13 7.03 -25.18
N THR A 58 18.20 6.23 -24.61
CA THR A 58 16.81 6.33 -25.00
C THR A 58 16.22 7.54 -24.31
N THR A 59 15.82 8.56 -25.05
CA THR A 59 15.12 9.75 -24.50
C THR A 59 13.98 9.31 -23.62
N ALA A 60 14.12 9.61 -22.32
CA ALA A 60 13.32 9.07 -21.19
C ALA A 60 11.82 9.44 -21.22
N ASP A 61 11.34 10.07 -22.29
CA ASP A 61 10.00 10.67 -22.34
C ASP A 61 8.85 9.69 -22.60
N ASN A 62 9.13 8.40 -22.88
CA ASN A 62 8.10 7.43 -23.26
C ASN A 62 8.04 6.15 -22.40
N ILE A 63 8.85 6.01 -21.36
CA ILE A 63 8.77 4.82 -20.49
C ILE A 63 7.82 5.13 -19.32
N LEU A 64 6.61 4.62 -19.41
CA LEU A 64 5.63 4.71 -18.33
C LEU A 64 5.84 3.56 -17.34
N PHE A 65 6.61 3.81 -16.28
CA PHE A 65 6.70 2.86 -15.16
C PHE A 65 5.41 2.85 -14.34
N ALA A 66 4.91 1.66 -14.07
CA ALA A 66 3.74 1.47 -13.23
C ALA A 66 3.97 1.93 -11.78
N SER A 67 2.92 2.42 -11.14
CA SER A 67 2.95 2.67 -9.70
C SER A 67 2.90 1.35 -8.92
N ALA A 68 3.43 1.32 -7.69
CA ALA A 68 3.32 0.15 -6.83
C ALA A 68 1.85 -0.25 -6.56
N SER A 69 0.93 0.70 -6.56
CA SER A 69 -0.51 0.42 -6.43
C SER A 69 -1.04 -0.31 -7.65
N ALA A 70 -0.64 0.11 -8.86
CA ALA A 70 -1.04 -0.55 -10.10
C ALA A 70 -0.50 -2.00 -10.19
N ILE A 71 0.74 -2.24 -9.74
CA ILE A 71 1.31 -3.60 -9.67
C ILE A 71 0.51 -4.45 -8.67
N ARG A 72 0.15 -3.92 -7.48
CA ARG A 72 -0.67 -4.65 -6.50
C ARG A 72 -2.05 -5.00 -7.04
N GLU A 73 -2.69 -4.12 -7.81
CA GLU A 73 -3.98 -4.44 -8.45
C GLU A 73 -3.84 -5.59 -9.47
N LEU A 74 -2.74 -5.62 -10.23
CA LEU A 74 -2.46 -6.77 -11.11
C LEU A 74 -2.24 -8.06 -10.32
N LEU A 75 -1.58 -7.99 -9.16
CA LEU A 75 -1.35 -9.16 -8.30
C LEU A 75 -2.64 -9.69 -7.64
N LYS A 76 -3.68 -8.87 -7.51
CA LYS A 76 -5.01 -9.30 -7.02
C LYS A 76 -5.87 -9.94 -8.10
N SER A 77 -5.55 -9.70 -9.37
CA SER A 77 -6.26 -10.32 -10.49
C SER A 77 -5.78 -11.77 -10.70
N ASP A 78 -6.46 -12.51 -11.57
CA ASP A 78 -6.02 -13.86 -11.95
C ASP A 78 -4.59 -13.81 -12.50
N LEU A 79 -3.70 -14.60 -11.89
CA LEU A 79 -2.28 -14.66 -12.24
C LEU A 79 -2.07 -15.50 -13.51
N THR A 80 -2.63 -15.01 -14.60
CA THR A 80 -2.41 -15.57 -15.93
C THR A 80 -0.98 -15.29 -16.42
N GLN A 81 -0.53 -16.02 -17.42
CA GLN A 81 0.77 -15.76 -18.05
C GLN A 81 0.85 -14.33 -18.60
N GLU A 82 -0.26 -13.78 -19.07
CA GLU A 82 -0.35 -12.39 -19.53
C GLU A 82 -0.13 -11.40 -18.37
N THR A 83 -0.80 -11.61 -17.23
CA THR A 83 -0.64 -10.77 -16.03
C THR A 83 0.82 -10.78 -15.56
N ILE A 84 1.46 -11.96 -15.52
CA ILE A 84 2.86 -12.09 -15.14
C ILE A 84 3.78 -11.34 -16.13
N SER A 85 3.53 -11.45 -17.43
CA SER A 85 4.31 -10.74 -18.44
C SER A 85 4.16 -9.22 -18.31
N ARG A 86 2.97 -8.73 -18.00
CA ARG A 86 2.73 -7.29 -17.76
C ARG A 86 3.47 -6.78 -16.52
N ILE A 87 3.55 -7.58 -15.46
CA ILE A 87 4.33 -7.24 -14.25
C ILE A 87 5.82 -7.27 -14.58
N ALA A 88 6.30 -8.29 -15.29
CA ALA A 88 7.71 -8.43 -15.68
C ALA A 88 8.22 -7.23 -16.49
N ALA A 89 7.39 -6.64 -17.35
CA ALA A 89 7.73 -5.43 -18.09
C ALA A 89 7.90 -4.16 -17.21
N GLN A 90 7.48 -4.21 -15.94
CA GLN A 90 7.44 -3.06 -15.03
C GLN A 90 8.42 -3.16 -13.86
N VAL A 91 9.10 -4.29 -13.70
CA VAL A 91 10.02 -4.56 -12.60
C VAL A 91 11.31 -5.19 -13.11
N PRO A 92 12.44 -5.04 -12.39
CA PRO A 92 13.68 -5.76 -12.72
C PRO A 92 13.47 -7.28 -12.73
N ASP A 93 14.27 -7.99 -13.54
CA ASP A 93 14.16 -9.45 -13.72
C ASP A 93 14.29 -10.23 -12.39
N GLU A 94 15.18 -9.78 -11.51
CA GLU A 94 15.34 -10.37 -10.18
C GLU A 94 14.08 -10.23 -9.32
N VAL A 95 13.41 -9.08 -9.39
CA VAL A 95 12.15 -8.81 -8.68
C VAL A 95 11.03 -9.66 -9.27
N CYS A 96 10.97 -9.78 -10.60
CA CYS A 96 10.01 -10.65 -11.28
C CYS A 96 10.17 -12.11 -10.82
N THR A 97 11.41 -12.59 -10.77
CA THR A 97 11.73 -13.95 -10.32
C THR A 97 11.30 -14.20 -8.87
N LEU A 98 11.58 -13.23 -7.98
CA LEU A 98 11.15 -13.29 -6.57
C LEU A 98 9.63 -13.32 -6.46
N LEU A 99 8.93 -12.42 -7.14
CA LEU A 99 7.45 -12.37 -7.13
C LEU A 99 6.86 -13.69 -7.64
N ALA A 100 7.35 -14.22 -8.75
CA ALA A 100 6.88 -15.49 -9.30
C ALA A 100 7.14 -16.67 -8.35
N SER A 101 8.24 -16.65 -7.61
CA SER A 101 8.56 -17.65 -6.58
C SER A 101 7.58 -17.57 -5.41
N SER A 102 7.37 -16.37 -4.84
CA SER A 102 6.47 -16.15 -3.71
C SER A 102 5.02 -16.48 -4.05
N LEU A 103 4.58 -16.15 -5.27
CA LEU A 103 3.24 -16.49 -5.75
C LEU A 103 3.03 -18.01 -5.85
N ARG A 104 4.02 -18.75 -6.38
CA ARG A 104 3.95 -20.23 -6.47
C ARG A 104 3.90 -20.91 -5.10
N LYS A 105 4.52 -20.29 -4.09
CA LYS A 105 4.56 -20.81 -2.71
C LYS A 105 3.39 -20.36 -1.85
N ASN A 106 2.46 -19.56 -2.39
CA ASN A 106 1.40 -18.90 -1.64
C ASN A 106 1.92 -18.04 -0.45
N GLU A 107 3.10 -17.44 -0.61
CA GLU A 107 3.70 -16.54 0.40
C GLU A 107 3.20 -15.10 0.26
N TYR A 108 2.35 -14.82 -0.73
CA TYR A 108 1.75 -13.51 -0.95
C TYR A 108 0.42 -13.40 -0.21
N LEU A 109 0.32 -12.43 0.69
CA LEU A 109 -0.90 -12.13 1.43
C LEU A 109 -1.58 -10.89 0.86
N THR A 110 -2.88 -11.02 0.61
CA THR A 110 -3.78 -9.91 0.34
C THR A 110 -4.50 -9.48 1.60
N GLU A 111 -5.11 -8.30 1.57
CA GLU A 111 -5.86 -7.77 2.70
C GLU A 111 -7.04 -8.66 3.11
N ASP A 112 -7.61 -9.42 2.16
CA ASP A 112 -8.73 -10.34 2.37
C ASP A 112 -8.36 -11.52 3.30
N ALA A 113 -7.06 -11.86 3.39
CA ALA A 113 -6.59 -12.88 4.32
C ALA A 113 -6.85 -12.51 5.79
N PHE A 114 -7.04 -11.22 6.07
CA PHE A 114 -7.33 -10.72 7.43
C PHE A 114 -8.82 -10.72 7.78
N ASP A 115 -9.72 -10.93 6.82
CA ASP A 115 -11.18 -10.87 7.03
C ASP A 115 -11.68 -11.85 8.09
N PRO A 116 -11.36 -13.16 8.02
CA PRO A 116 -11.80 -14.11 9.03
C PRO A 116 -11.16 -13.85 10.40
N LEU A 117 -9.91 -13.39 10.42
CA LEU A 117 -9.20 -13.07 11.66
C LEU A 117 -9.83 -11.87 12.35
N LEU A 118 -10.13 -10.81 11.59
CA LEU A 118 -10.80 -9.62 12.13
C LEU A 118 -12.17 -9.98 12.66
N SER A 119 -12.96 -10.73 11.93
CA SER A 119 -14.29 -11.19 12.37
C SER A 119 -14.20 -11.97 13.68
N TYR A 120 -13.27 -12.92 13.78
CA TYR A 120 -13.03 -13.67 15.01
C TYR A 120 -12.65 -12.76 16.18
N CYS A 121 -11.75 -11.80 15.99
CA CYS A 121 -11.32 -10.87 17.02
C CYS A 121 -12.48 -10.01 17.52
N ILE A 122 -13.34 -9.52 16.62
CA ILE A 122 -14.50 -8.69 16.99
C ILE A 122 -15.52 -9.51 17.76
N LEU A 123 -15.81 -10.74 17.35
CA LEU A 123 -16.80 -11.60 18.01
C LEU A 123 -16.32 -12.10 19.37
N LYS A 124 -15.03 -12.35 19.55
CA LYS A 124 -14.46 -12.93 20.75
C LYS A 124 -14.26 -11.91 21.87
N ARG A 125 -13.99 -10.65 21.53
CA ARG A 125 -13.53 -9.64 22.49
C ARG A 125 -14.67 -8.80 23.05
N ASN A 126 -14.57 -8.48 24.36
CA ASN A 126 -15.46 -7.51 24.99
C ASN A 126 -15.08 -6.08 24.54
N ALA A 127 -16.07 -5.20 24.51
CA ALA A 127 -15.90 -3.80 24.11
C ALA A 127 -14.71 -3.11 24.80
N ASP A 128 -14.57 -3.30 26.11
CA ASP A 128 -13.54 -2.64 26.92
C ASP A 128 -12.11 -3.09 26.58
N SER A 129 -11.95 -4.25 25.96
CA SER A 129 -10.62 -4.79 25.62
C SER A 129 -9.95 -4.09 24.44
N PHE A 130 -10.72 -3.46 23.57
CA PHE A 130 -10.17 -2.80 22.37
C PHE A 130 -9.27 -1.60 22.67
N CYS A 131 -9.55 -0.87 23.75
CA CYS A 131 -8.74 0.29 24.16
C CYS A 131 -7.30 -0.06 24.55
N ASN A 132 -7.01 -1.34 24.81
CA ASN A 132 -5.68 -1.79 25.21
C ASN A 132 -4.71 -1.94 24.02
N TYR A 133 -5.23 -1.92 22.79
CA TYR A 133 -4.40 -2.08 21.58
C TYR A 133 -3.82 -0.74 21.10
N LEU A 134 -2.62 -0.81 20.58
CA LEU A 134 -1.94 0.35 20.01
C LEU A 134 -2.80 0.98 18.89
N ASP A 135 -2.79 2.29 18.80
CA ASP A 135 -3.59 3.09 17.85
C ASP A 135 -5.12 3.01 18.00
N VAL A 136 -5.63 2.24 18.94
CA VAL A 136 -7.07 2.15 19.23
C VAL A 136 -7.45 3.16 20.32
N SER A 137 -8.12 4.25 19.90
CA SER A 137 -8.67 5.24 20.82
C SER A 137 -10.07 4.83 21.30
N GLY A 138 -10.54 5.39 22.43
CA GLY A 138 -11.90 5.16 22.92
C GLY A 138 -12.98 5.45 21.87
N ASN A 139 -12.84 6.53 21.12
CA ASN A 139 -13.75 6.87 20.02
C ASN A 139 -13.75 5.77 18.91
N LEU A 140 -12.58 5.20 18.58
CA LEU A 140 -12.50 4.11 17.62
C LEU A 140 -13.11 2.83 18.20
N THR A 141 -12.89 2.54 19.47
CA THR A 141 -13.52 1.41 20.20
C THR A 141 -15.04 1.47 20.10
N GLU A 142 -15.65 2.59 20.49
CA GLU A 142 -17.10 2.77 20.43
C GLU A 142 -17.63 2.55 19.00
N ARG A 143 -16.92 3.06 17.98
CA ARG A 143 -17.32 2.87 16.60
C ARG A 143 -17.23 1.42 16.13
N ILE A 144 -16.18 0.68 16.54
CA ILE A 144 -16.04 -0.75 16.26
C ILE A 144 -17.21 -1.52 16.87
N VAL A 145 -17.50 -1.27 18.15
CA VAL A 145 -18.58 -1.96 18.88
C VAL A 145 -19.94 -1.65 18.26
N ASN A 146 -20.25 -0.37 18.05
CA ASN A 146 -21.56 0.05 17.53
C ASN A 146 -21.83 -0.41 16.09
N ARG A 147 -20.78 -0.68 15.33
CA ARG A 147 -20.88 -1.10 13.93
C ARG A 147 -20.36 -2.51 13.67
N SER A 148 -20.12 -3.29 14.72
CA SER A 148 -19.59 -4.66 14.62
C SER A 148 -20.38 -5.55 13.66
N ASN A 149 -21.70 -5.44 13.64
CA ASN A 149 -22.60 -6.20 12.76
C ASN A 149 -22.53 -5.77 11.28
N GLU A 150 -21.93 -4.61 10.99
CA GLU A 150 -21.77 -4.09 9.63
C GLU A 150 -20.39 -4.43 9.05
N ILE A 151 -19.46 -4.93 9.87
CA ILE A 151 -18.09 -5.27 9.47
C ILE A 151 -18.09 -6.63 8.79
N ASN A 152 -17.75 -6.63 7.50
CA ASN A 152 -17.72 -7.83 6.66
C ASN A 152 -16.31 -8.16 6.12
N GLY A 153 -15.32 -7.28 6.35
CA GLY A 153 -13.94 -7.48 5.90
C GLY A 153 -13.03 -6.34 6.34
N PHE A 154 -11.72 -6.57 6.22
CA PHE A 154 -10.69 -5.65 6.72
C PHE A 154 -10.70 -4.27 6.05
N LEU A 155 -10.68 -4.24 4.71
CA LEU A 155 -10.71 -2.98 3.95
C LEU A 155 -12.06 -2.27 4.08
N GLN A 156 -13.14 -3.03 4.09
CA GLN A 156 -14.48 -2.52 4.29
C GLN A 156 -14.63 -1.90 5.68
N ALA A 157 -14.15 -2.57 6.73
CA ALA A 157 -14.13 -2.04 8.09
C ALA A 157 -13.35 -0.72 8.18
N ALA A 158 -12.17 -0.64 7.55
CA ALA A 158 -11.38 0.59 7.53
C ALA A 158 -12.13 1.76 6.89
N SER A 159 -12.86 1.52 5.81
CA SER A 159 -13.69 2.53 5.14
C SER A 159 -14.92 2.90 5.98
N LEU A 160 -15.58 1.91 6.59
CA LEU A 160 -16.76 2.07 7.43
C LEU A 160 -16.49 2.92 8.67
N LEU A 161 -15.35 2.72 9.31
CA LEU A 161 -14.96 3.37 10.56
C LEU A 161 -14.32 4.76 10.35
N LYS A 162 -13.95 5.11 9.11
CA LYS A 162 -13.26 6.35 8.75
C LYS A 162 -14.04 7.60 9.17
N THR A 163 -13.30 8.62 9.62
CA THR A 163 -13.78 9.97 9.90
C THR A 163 -12.79 11.01 9.37
N LYS A 164 -13.09 12.31 9.57
CA LYS A 164 -12.14 13.39 9.27
C LYS A 164 -10.87 13.30 10.12
N GLU A 165 -10.98 12.84 11.36
CA GLU A 165 -9.87 12.73 12.32
C GLU A 165 -9.18 11.37 12.27
N LEU A 166 -9.91 10.31 11.94
CA LEU A 166 -9.41 8.95 11.82
C LEU A 166 -9.25 8.59 10.33
N THR A 167 -8.02 8.71 9.84
CA THR A 167 -7.70 8.35 8.46
C THR A 167 -7.80 6.84 8.25
N GLN A 168 -8.05 6.42 7.02
CA GLN A 168 -8.17 5.01 6.66
C GLN A 168 -6.92 4.20 7.05
N THR A 169 -5.73 4.73 6.77
CA THR A 169 -4.46 4.06 7.12
C THR A 169 -4.25 3.92 8.63
N ARG A 170 -4.70 4.88 9.43
CA ARG A 170 -4.67 4.79 10.88
C ARG A 170 -5.58 3.68 11.39
N ILE A 171 -6.79 3.58 10.83
CA ILE A 171 -7.73 2.52 11.19
C ILE A 171 -7.19 1.16 10.76
N GLN A 172 -6.67 1.01 9.55
CA GLN A 172 -6.04 -0.24 9.10
C GLN A 172 -4.94 -0.71 10.06
N ARG A 173 -4.09 0.21 10.52
CA ARG A 173 -3.03 -0.10 11.49
C ARG A 173 -3.62 -0.52 12.84
N ALA A 174 -4.63 0.17 13.34
CA ALA A 174 -5.33 -0.20 14.57
C ALA A 174 -5.99 -1.59 14.47
N LEU A 175 -6.64 -1.90 13.34
CA LEU A 175 -7.23 -3.21 13.09
C LEU A 175 -6.17 -4.32 13.03
N LEU A 176 -4.99 -4.04 12.44
CA LEU A 176 -3.87 -4.99 12.47
C LEU A 176 -3.37 -5.25 13.90
N HIS A 177 -3.27 -4.23 14.75
CA HIS A 177 -2.91 -4.43 16.16
C HIS A 177 -3.94 -5.29 16.90
N ILE A 178 -5.22 -5.17 16.57
CA ILE A 178 -6.27 -6.03 17.13
C ILE A 178 -6.11 -7.49 16.66
N ILE A 179 -5.67 -7.72 15.44
CA ILE A 179 -5.55 -9.06 14.84
C ILE A 179 -4.29 -9.78 15.34
N LEU A 180 -3.17 -9.05 15.49
CA LEU A 180 -1.86 -9.63 15.71
C LEU A 180 -1.51 -9.87 17.20
N GLU A 181 -2.34 -9.42 18.12
CA GLU A 181 -2.27 -9.71 19.55
C GLU A 181 -3.38 -10.65 20.00
#